data_136383a4e4c925e46dfc6b65f4d11543
#
_entry.id   136383a4e4c925e46dfc6b65f4d11543
#
_cell.length_a   1.000
_cell.length_b   1.000
_cell.length_c   1.000
_cell.angle_alpha   90.00
_cell.angle_beta   90.00
_cell.angle_gamma   90.00
#
_symmetry.space_group_name_H-M   'P 1'
#
loop_
_entity.id
_entity.type
_entity.pdbx_description
1 polymer ?
#
loop_
_entity_poly.entity_id
_entity_poly.type
_entity_poly.pdbx_seq_one_letter_code
_entity_poly.pdbx_strand_id
1 'polypeptide(L)'
;MSDPLVYDSRSVRFKSPYGAVPSGTQVTFTLRPLRSEGYSRGKLTARLEQRDNQIITVELPWTDTDLGRDAFSGVLDTGDYVGLVWYTFQLETITGRRWNIKEEYQLTVYDGSEIVPRWFGEGVSYQIFPDRFRRTRVPDPAGLVGGRTVHQSWQEEPEYRPDANGEIRNRDFFGGDLRGVIEELDYLQSLGVETLYFNPIFEAAENHRYGTADYSRVDPMLGTNEDFSELCRQAHRRGMRVMLDGVFNHTGFVSRYFNGDGYYPEPGAVQSESSPYRPWFQFRHWPDQYESWWGIYTLPAVEESCPGYREFIFGDENSVVRRWLRAGADGWRLDVADELPDDFVAGIHTAARAEKPGALLIGEVWE
;
A
#
# COMPACT_ATOMS: atom_id res chain seq x y z
N MET A 1 21.59 32.35 10.10
CA MET A 1 20.61 32.09 11.19
C MET A 1 19.36 31.62 10.50
N SER A 2 18.95 30.36 10.70
CA SER A 2 17.71 29.82 10.15
C SER A 2 16.54 30.65 10.67
N ASP A 3 15.70 31.12 9.77
CA ASP A 3 14.48 31.86 10.11
C ASP A 3 13.66 31.04 11.12
N PRO A 4 13.35 31.58 12.30
CA PRO A 4 12.66 30.77 13.29
C PRO A 4 11.26 30.46 12.79
N LEU A 5 10.96 29.18 12.66
CA LEU A 5 9.77 28.59 12.07
C LEU A 5 8.48 29.23 12.65
N VAL A 6 7.74 29.95 11.82
CA VAL A 6 6.43 30.54 12.19
C VAL A 6 5.35 29.46 12.26
N TYR A 7 5.47 28.45 11.37
CA TYR A 7 4.56 27.31 11.28
C TYR A 7 5.31 26.06 10.79
N ASP A 8 4.94 24.91 11.34
CA ASP A 8 5.40 23.59 10.92
C ASP A 8 4.22 22.62 10.94
N SER A 9 3.80 22.19 9.76
CA SER A 9 2.68 21.26 9.58
C SER A 9 2.92 19.88 10.19
N ARG A 10 4.16 19.54 10.52
CA ARG A 10 4.59 18.24 11.05
C ARG A 10 4.75 18.24 12.58
N SER A 11 4.32 19.31 13.25
CA SER A 11 4.47 19.43 14.70
C SER A 11 3.13 19.70 15.37
N VAL A 12 2.81 18.88 16.39
CA VAL A 12 1.61 19.04 17.23
C VAL A 12 1.52 20.42 17.92
N ARG A 13 2.63 21.12 18.02
CA ARG A 13 2.70 22.50 18.57
C ARG A 13 1.99 23.51 17.66
N PHE A 14 1.91 23.22 16.36
CA PHE A 14 1.34 24.11 15.35
C PHE A 14 0.03 23.59 14.75
N LYS A 15 -0.16 22.27 14.74
CA LYS A 15 -1.39 21.61 14.24
C LYS A 15 -1.78 20.45 15.17
N SER A 16 -2.92 20.52 15.82
CA SER A 16 -3.41 19.48 16.73
C SER A 16 -4.91 19.21 16.50
N PRO A 17 -5.31 17.95 16.25
CA PRO A 17 -4.48 16.73 16.16
C PRO A 17 -3.49 16.76 15.00
N TYR A 18 -2.42 15.97 15.12
CA TYR A 18 -1.42 15.78 14.07
C TYR A 18 -1.90 14.75 13.03
N GLY A 19 -1.43 14.88 11.77
CA GLY A 19 -1.71 13.93 10.70
C GLY A 19 -3.09 14.12 10.08
N ALA A 20 -3.62 13.05 9.48
CA ALA A 20 -4.99 12.96 9.01
C ALA A 20 -5.96 12.88 10.18
N VAL A 21 -7.19 13.35 9.98
CA VAL A 21 -8.21 13.37 11.04
C VAL A 21 -9.54 12.81 10.52
N PRO A 22 -10.37 12.19 11.37
CA PRO A 22 -11.72 11.82 10.96
C PRO A 22 -12.61 13.07 10.78
N SER A 23 -13.65 12.96 9.96
CA SER A 23 -14.73 13.95 9.88
C SER A 23 -15.32 14.22 11.27
N GLY A 24 -15.78 15.45 11.51
CA GLY A 24 -16.24 15.90 12.83
C GLY A 24 -15.13 16.31 13.79
N THR A 25 -13.88 16.36 13.34
CA THR A 25 -12.74 16.76 14.18
C THR A 25 -12.57 18.28 14.20
N GLN A 26 -12.31 18.82 15.38
CA GLN A 26 -11.84 20.19 15.57
C GLN A 26 -10.31 20.21 15.54
N VAL A 27 -9.74 20.85 14.52
CA VAL A 27 -8.29 20.96 14.33
C VAL A 27 -7.83 22.35 14.74
N THR A 28 -6.97 22.43 15.76
CA THR A 28 -6.36 23.68 16.21
C THR A 28 -5.11 23.98 15.39
N PHE A 29 -5.05 25.17 14.82
CA PHE A 29 -3.87 25.69 14.12
C PHE A 29 -3.28 26.86 14.94
N THR A 30 -1.96 26.88 15.05
CA THR A 30 -1.22 27.90 15.80
C THR A 30 -0.05 28.44 14.98
N LEU A 31 0.02 29.78 14.82
CA LEU A 31 1.19 30.44 14.24
C LEU A 31 2.02 31.02 15.38
N ARG A 32 3.35 31.00 15.28
CA ARG A 32 4.25 31.49 16.32
C ARG A 32 5.33 32.45 15.76
N PRO A 33 4.93 33.66 15.30
CA PRO A 33 5.87 34.66 14.85
C PRO A 33 6.67 35.23 16.02
N LEU A 34 7.77 35.94 15.74
CA LEU A 34 8.49 36.73 16.74
C LEU A 34 7.63 37.89 17.19
N ARG A 35 7.58 38.15 18.53
CA ARG A 35 6.86 39.28 19.10
C ARG A 35 7.35 40.63 18.55
N SER A 36 8.64 40.73 18.24
CA SER A 36 9.24 41.93 17.66
C SER A 36 8.69 42.30 16.27
N GLU A 37 8.00 41.38 15.59
CA GLU A 37 7.40 41.62 14.27
C GLU A 37 6.08 42.42 14.39
N GLY A 38 5.43 42.43 15.57
CA GLY A 38 4.28 43.28 15.90
C GLY A 38 3.00 42.87 15.16
N TYR A 39 2.78 41.59 14.89
CA TYR A 39 1.51 41.12 14.35
C TYR A 39 0.38 41.28 15.39
N SER A 40 -0.81 41.55 14.92
CA SER A 40 -2.01 41.78 15.77
C SER A 40 -3.13 40.79 15.50
N ARG A 41 -3.13 40.15 14.34
CA ARG A 41 -4.10 39.12 13.97
C ARG A 41 -3.53 38.12 12.97
N GLY A 42 -4.05 36.92 13.02
CA GLY A 42 -3.79 35.86 12.06
C GLY A 42 -5.06 35.36 11.40
N LYS A 43 -4.93 34.74 10.24
CA LYS A 43 -6.02 34.15 9.51
C LYS A 43 -5.53 32.87 8.80
N LEU A 44 -6.33 31.83 8.88
CA LEU A 44 -6.21 30.62 8.07
C LEU A 44 -7.24 30.70 6.93
N THR A 45 -6.84 30.35 5.72
CA THR A 45 -7.73 30.14 4.58
C THR A 45 -7.61 28.68 4.16
N ALA A 46 -8.73 27.96 4.17
CA ALA A 46 -8.82 26.55 3.80
C ALA A 46 -9.72 26.38 2.57
N ARG A 47 -9.31 25.53 1.67
CA ARG A 47 -10.00 25.16 0.45
C ARG A 47 -10.38 23.69 0.52
N LEU A 48 -11.67 23.38 0.41
CA LEU A 48 -12.23 22.03 0.46
C LEU A 48 -12.31 21.47 -0.95
N GLU A 49 -11.39 20.59 -1.34
CA GLU A 49 -11.28 20.10 -2.72
C GLU A 49 -12.53 19.37 -3.20
N GLN A 50 -13.06 18.43 -2.41
CA GLN A 50 -14.24 17.63 -2.75
C GLN A 50 -15.58 18.36 -2.55
N ARG A 51 -15.56 19.69 -2.24
CA ARG A 51 -16.73 20.58 -2.21
C ARG A 51 -16.55 21.76 -3.18
N ASP A 52 -16.28 21.46 -4.43
CA ASP A 52 -16.09 22.47 -5.49
C ASP A 52 -15.08 23.55 -5.13
N ASN A 53 -14.03 23.19 -4.40
CA ASN A 53 -13.02 24.11 -3.87
C ASN A 53 -13.60 25.25 -2.99
N GLN A 54 -14.65 24.95 -2.25
CA GLN A 54 -15.23 25.89 -1.28
C GLN A 54 -14.15 26.44 -0.34
N ILE A 55 -14.16 27.77 -0.16
CA ILE A 55 -13.23 28.46 0.73
C ILE A 55 -13.85 28.67 2.11
N ILE A 56 -13.11 28.26 3.14
CA ILE A 56 -13.41 28.54 4.54
C ILE A 56 -12.31 29.45 5.11
N THR A 57 -12.69 30.40 5.94
CA THR A 57 -11.76 31.29 6.62
C THR A 57 -11.92 31.13 8.13
N VAL A 58 -10.80 30.97 8.84
CA VAL A 58 -10.75 30.91 10.30
C VAL A 58 -9.86 32.04 10.82
N GLU A 59 -10.40 32.85 11.70
CA GLU A 59 -9.61 33.87 12.42
C GLU A 59 -8.69 33.17 13.45
N LEU A 60 -7.45 33.65 13.54
CA LEU A 60 -6.47 33.20 14.50
C LEU A 60 -6.15 34.37 15.43
N PRO A 61 -6.93 34.57 16.52
CA PRO A 61 -6.63 35.59 17.51
C PRO A 61 -5.32 35.30 18.23
N TRP A 62 -4.72 36.35 18.78
CA TRP A 62 -3.61 36.21 19.73
C TRP A 62 -4.09 35.46 20.98
N THR A 63 -3.33 34.49 21.44
CA THR A 63 -3.69 33.64 22.58
C THR A 63 -2.65 33.64 23.69
N ASP A 64 -1.37 33.77 23.36
CA ASP A 64 -0.29 33.69 24.33
C ASP A 64 1.02 34.29 23.81
N THR A 65 1.99 34.50 24.71
CA THR A 65 3.38 34.79 24.36
C THR A 65 4.32 33.91 25.17
N ASP A 66 5.18 33.17 24.48
CA ASP A 66 6.18 32.29 25.09
C ASP A 66 7.51 32.43 24.36
N LEU A 67 8.62 32.48 25.11
CA LEU A 67 9.99 32.55 24.56
C LEU A 67 10.19 33.63 23.48
N GLY A 68 9.56 34.81 23.67
CA GLY A 68 9.66 35.92 22.73
C GLY A 68 8.87 35.77 21.44
N ARG A 69 7.94 34.81 21.38
CA ARG A 69 7.03 34.58 20.27
C ARG A 69 5.59 34.72 20.70
N ASP A 70 4.82 35.41 19.90
CA ASP A 70 3.37 35.45 20.05
C ASP A 70 2.74 34.20 19.44
N ALA A 71 1.65 33.73 20.04
CA ALA A 71 0.83 32.62 19.49
C ALA A 71 -0.49 33.16 18.97
N PHE A 72 -0.84 32.81 17.76
CA PHE A 72 -2.12 33.09 17.11
C PHE A 72 -2.80 31.76 16.81
N SER A 73 -3.90 31.45 17.49
CA SER A 73 -4.54 30.12 17.39
C SER A 73 -6.01 30.24 17.03
N GLY A 74 -6.47 29.26 16.21
CA GLY A 74 -7.88 29.11 15.84
C GLY A 74 -8.21 27.67 15.51
N VAL A 75 -9.50 27.38 15.45
CA VAL A 75 -10.02 26.02 15.26
C VAL A 75 -10.73 25.93 13.92
N LEU A 76 -10.32 24.99 13.08
CA LEU A 76 -11.07 24.55 11.92
C LEU A 76 -11.91 23.35 12.33
N ASP A 77 -13.23 23.47 12.23
CA ASP A 77 -14.15 22.34 12.39
C ASP A 77 -14.32 21.66 11.03
N THR A 78 -14.00 20.38 10.95
CA THR A 78 -14.13 19.61 9.70
C THR A 78 -15.59 19.22 9.41
N GLY A 79 -16.49 19.28 10.41
CA GLY A 79 -17.90 18.92 10.23
C GLY A 79 -18.09 17.56 9.59
N ASP A 80 -18.97 17.47 8.60
CA ASP A 80 -19.22 16.27 7.79
C ASP A 80 -18.32 16.16 6.54
N TYR A 81 -17.30 17.01 6.43
CA TYR A 81 -16.40 16.97 5.27
C TYR A 81 -15.50 15.73 5.30
N VAL A 82 -15.36 15.10 4.14
CA VAL A 82 -14.39 14.04 3.85
C VAL A 82 -13.66 14.43 2.58
N GLY A 83 -12.33 14.36 2.58
CA GLY A 83 -11.49 14.72 1.45
C GLY A 83 -10.26 15.55 1.82
N LEU A 84 -9.67 16.20 0.83
CA LEU A 84 -8.47 17.02 1.00
C LEU A 84 -8.84 18.48 1.34
N VAL A 85 -8.21 18.99 2.38
CA VAL A 85 -8.25 20.39 2.77
C VAL A 85 -6.89 21.00 2.49
N TRP A 86 -6.84 21.95 1.56
CA TRP A 86 -5.65 22.73 1.27
C TRP A 86 -5.72 24.04 2.04
N TYR A 87 -4.69 24.38 2.81
CA TYR A 87 -4.74 25.56 3.67
C TYR A 87 -3.46 26.37 3.65
N THR A 88 -3.64 27.67 3.87
CA THR A 88 -2.56 28.65 3.97
C THR A 88 -2.85 29.66 5.06
N PHE A 89 -1.87 30.51 5.39
CA PHE A 89 -1.98 31.46 6.47
C PHE A 89 -1.60 32.90 6.07
N GLN A 90 -2.19 33.86 6.78
CA GLN A 90 -1.84 35.24 6.73
C GLN A 90 -1.68 35.81 8.17
N LEU A 91 -0.66 36.62 8.39
CA LEU A 91 -0.52 37.48 9.60
C LEU A 91 -0.58 38.93 9.17
N GLU A 92 -1.18 39.81 10.03
CA GLU A 92 -1.30 41.23 9.76
C GLU A 92 -0.98 42.03 11.01
N THR A 93 -0.19 43.11 10.84
CA THR A 93 0.11 44.08 11.91
C THR A 93 -1.03 45.09 12.04
N ILE A 94 -1.08 45.84 13.14
CA ILE A 94 -2.04 46.95 13.37
C ILE A 94 -1.94 48.04 12.29
N THR A 95 -0.79 48.20 11.66
CA THR A 95 -0.55 49.15 10.58
C THR A 95 -0.93 48.62 9.19
N GLY A 96 -1.45 47.37 9.10
CA GLY A 96 -1.88 46.77 7.84
C GLY A 96 -0.78 46.07 7.03
N ARG A 97 0.45 45.98 7.59
CA ARG A 97 1.49 45.17 6.94
C ARG A 97 1.11 43.68 7.03
N ARG A 98 1.16 42.98 5.90
CA ARG A 98 0.79 41.57 5.76
C ARG A 98 1.99 40.68 5.50
N TRP A 99 1.96 39.51 6.11
CA TRP A 99 2.81 38.38 5.83
C TRP A 99 1.94 37.18 5.43
N ASN A 100 2.26 36.54 4.33
CA ASN A 100 1.56 35.38 3.84
C ASN A 100 2.54 34.20 3.70
N ILE A 101 2.13 33.02 4.12
CA ILE A 101 2.80 31.79 3.72
C ILE A 101 2.55 31.58 2.23
N LYS A 102 3.61 31.31 1.48
CA LYS A 102 3.52 31.04 0.03
C LYS A 102 3.11 29.61 -0.29
N GLU A 103 3.37 28.72 0.65
CA GLU A 103 3.11 27.29 0.52
C GLU A 103 1.67 26.99 0.91
N GLU A 104 1.05 26.07 0.18
CA GLU A 104 -0.23 25.46 0.55
C GLU A 104 0.08 24.15 1.28
N TYR A 105 -0.53 23.92 2.43
CA TYR A 105 -0.41 22.70 3.21
C TYR A 105 -1.65 21.84 3.05
N GLN A 106 -1.49 20.54 3.22
CA GLN A 106 -2.55 19.55 3.13
C GLN A 106 -2.99 19.07 4.51
N LEU A 107 -4.31 18.92 4.69
CA LEU A 107 -4.93 18.14 5.74
C LEU A 107 -5.88 17.14 5.10
N THR A 108 -5.66 15.85 5.36
CA THR A 108 -6.57 14.79 4.94
C THR A 108 -7.64 14.59 6.01
N VAL A 109 -8.90 14.69 5.61
CA VAL A 109 -10.06 14.36 6.45
C VAL A 109 -10.69 13.09 5.91
N TYR A 110 -10.67 12.02 6.70
CA TYR A 110 -11.23 10.73 6.31
C TYR A 110 -12.62 10.50 6.92
N ASP A 111 -13.36 9.54 6.38
CA ASP A 111 -14.66 9.15 6.94
C ASP A 111 -14.47 8.56 8.36
N GLY A 112 -14.99 9.26 9.38
CA GLY A 112 -14.86 8.84 10.77
C GLY A 112 -15.66 7.57 11.13
N SER A 113 -16.50 7.07 10.23
CA SER A 113 -17.17 5.76 10.36
C SER A 113 -16.23 4.60 9.99
N GLU A 114 -15.17 4.86 9.24
CA GLU A 114 -14.16 3.86 8.88
C GLU A 114 -13.23 3.59 10.06
N ILE A 115 -13.22 2.33 10.51
CA ILE A 115 -12.41 1.90 11.65
C ILE A 115 -11.20 1.14 11.15
N VAL A 116 -10.00 1.70 11.35
CA VAL A 116 -8.76 0.95 11.22
C VAL A 116 -8.70 -0.09 12.35
N PRO A 117 -8.47 -1.38 12.05
CA PRO A 117 -8.42 -2.41 13.08
C PRO A 117 -7.30 -2.12 14.10
N ARG A 118 -7.61 -2.17 15.39
CA ARG A 118 -6.65 -1.88 16.47
C ARG A 118 -5.44 -2.80 16.51
N TRP A 119 -5.58 -4.01 15.95
CA TRP A 119 -4.48 -4.96 15.90
C TRP A 119 -3.31 -4.52 14.99
N PHE A 120 -3.53 -3.48 14.16
CA PHE A 120 -2.48 -2.92 13.31
C PHE A 120 -2.04 -1.55 13.85
N GLY A 121 -0.72 -1.34 13.96
CA GLY A 121 -0.14 -0.07 14.40
C GLY A 121 0.08 0.06 15.91
N GLU A 122 -0.45 -0.85 16.73
CA GLU A 122 -0.20 -0.89 18.18
C GLU A 122 0.96 -1.83 18.54
N GLY A 123 1.28 -2.80 17.67
CA GLY A 123 2.34 -3.79 17.86
C GLY A 123 3.41 -3.77 16.77
N VAL A 124 4.27 -4.78 16.80
CA VAL A 124 5.36 -4.94 15.82
C VAL A 124 4.86 -5.69 14.60
N SER A 125 5.02 -5.08 13.42
CA SER A 125 4.84 -5.73 12.13
C SER A 125 6.19 -6.23 11.62
N TYR A 126 6.26 -7.49 11.18
CA TYR A 126 7.47 -8.12 10.65
C TYR A 126 7.23 -8.54 9.21
N GLN A 127 7.99 -7.97 8.28
CA GLN A 127 7.95 -8.35 6.87
C GLN A 127 8.77 -9.62 6.64
N ILE A 128 8.17 -10.58 5.95
CA ILE A 128 8.82 -11.84 5.58
C ILE A 128 8.96 -11.90 4.06
N PHE A 129 10.19 -12.02 3.58
CA PHE A 129 10.52 -12.45 2.23
C PHE A 129 10.61 -13.98 2.25
N PRO A 130 9.58 -14.74 1.85
CA PRO A 130 9.48 -16.17 2.16
C PRO A 130 10.66 -17.01 1.66
N ASP A 131 11.11 -16.74 0.43
CA ASP A 131 12.24 -17.45 -0.17
C ASP A 131 13.53 -17.35 0.65
N ARG A 132 13.70 -16.28 1.42
CA ARG A 132 14.93 -15.92 2.14
C ARG A 132 14.80 -16.02 3.67
N PHE A 133 13.73 -16.65 4.19
CA PHE A 133 13.47 -16.69 5.63
C PHE A 133 13.92 -18.02 6.27
N ARG A 134 13.23 -19.11 5.96
CA ARG A 134 13.53 -20.45 6.50
C ARG A 134 13.04 -21.50 5.52
N ARG A 135 13.85 -22.51 5.21
CA ARG A 135 13.41 -23.67 4.41
C ARG A 135 13.39 -24.94 5.25
N THR A 136 12.39 -25.77 5.03
CA THR A 136 12.29 -27.09 5.64
C THR A 136 12.83 -28.20 4.72
N ARG A 137 12.90 -27.94 3.42
CA ARG A 137 13.40 -28.86 2.39
C ARG A 137 14.02 -28.08 1.23
N VAL A 138 14.91 -28.71 0.48
CA VAL A 138 15.34 -28.17 -0.81
C VAL A 138 14.21 -28.45 -1.82
N PRO A 139 13.57 -27.41 -2.40
CA PRO A 139 12.48 -27.63 -3.36
C PRO A 139 13.00 -28.16 -4.69
N ASP A 140 12.16 -28.90 -5.42
CA ASP A 140 12.40 -29.28 -6.81
C ASP A 140 11.77 -28.24 -7.74
N PRO A 141 12.55 -27.52 -8.56
CA PRO A 141 12.01 -26.54 -9.50
C PRO A 141 11.55 -27.17 -10.82
N ALA A 142 11.69 -28.47 -11.03
CA ALA A 142 11.37 -29.11 -12.29
C ALA A 142 9.89 -28.94 -12.65
N GLY A 143 9.64 -28.49 -13.89
CA GLY A 143 8.28 -28.28 -14.40
C GLY A 143 7.55 -27.07 -13.82
N LEU A 144 8.22 -26.20 -13.05
CA LEU A 144 7.65 -24.95 -12.56
C LEU A 144 7.86 -23.79 -13.56
N VAL A 145 6.96 -22.82 -13.53
CA VAL A 145 7.03 -21.63 -14.40
C VAL A 145 8.33 -20.85 -14.17
N GLY A 146 8.93 -20.34 -15.24
CA GLY A 146 10.03 -19.36 -15.17
C GLY A 146 11.45 -19.94 -15.22
N GLY A 147 11.66 -21.25 -15.25
CA GLY A 147 13.02 -21.83 -15.36
C GLY A 147 13.91 -21.43 -14.16
N ARG A 148 13.58 -21.91 -12.99
CA ARG A 148 14.15 -21.53 -11.70
C ARG A 148 15.42 -22.30 -11.37
N THR A 149 16.38 -21.65 -10.69
CA THR A 149 17.58 -22.23 -10.10
C THR A 149 17.44 -22.28 -8.58
N VAL A 150 17.88 -23.35 -7.91
CA VAL A 150 17.79 -23.50 -6.45
C VAL A 150 19.18 -23.63 -5.87
N HIS A 151 19.51 -22.72 -4.94
CA HIS A 151 20.72 -22.78 -4.14
C HIS A 151 20.71 -23.99 -3.19
N GLN A 152 21.82 -24.68 -3.12
CA GLN A 152 21.95 -25.85 -2.24
C GLN A 152 22.28 -25.42 -0.80
N SER A 153 22.96 -24.31 -0.63
CA SER A 153 23.36 -23.75 0.67
C SER A 153 22.95 -22.30 0.85
N TRP A 154 22.61 -21.93 2.10
CA TRP A 154 22.36 -20.55 2.51
C TRP A 154 23.62 -19.65 2.45
N GLN A 155 24.81 -20.22 2.30
CA GLN A 155 26.07 -19.49 2.18
C GLN A 155 26.43 -19.17 0.73
N GLU A 156 25.67 -19.65 -0.25
CA GLU A 156 25.89 -19.31 -1.64
C GLU A 156 25.55 -17.84 -1.90
N GLU A 157 26.26 -17.20 -2.83
CA GLU A 157 26.01 -15.84 -3.23
C GLU A 157 24.75 -15.77 -4.11
N PRO A 158 23.79 -14.86 -3.82
CA PRO A 158 22.64 -14.68 -4.70
C PRO A 158 23.02 -14.11 -6.05
N GLU A 159 22.25 -14.45 -7.09
CA GLU A 159 22.42 -13.94 -8.46
C GLU A 159 21.84 -12.52 -8.56
N TYR A 160 22.64 -11.49 -8.22
CA TYR A 160 22.23 -10.09 -8.27
C TYR A 160 22.85 -9.28 -9.40
N ARG A 161 23.74 -9.90 -10.19
CA ARG A 161 24.43 -9.24 -11.31
C ARG A 161 23.64 -9.44 -12.59
N PRO A 162 23.64 -8.42 -13.49
CA PRO A 162 23.05 -8.58 -14.80
C PRO A 162 23.69 -9.72 -15.58
N ASP A 163 22.88 -10.45 -16.35
CA ASP A 163 23.34 -11.44 -17.30
C ASP A 163 24.02 -10.79 -18.51
N ALA A 164 24.42 -11.61 -19.51
CA ALA A 164 25.08 -11.14 -20.73
C ALA A 164 24.24 -10.14 -21.56
N ASN A 165 22.93 -10.10 -21.32
CA ASN A 165 21.98 -9.18 -21.97
C ASN A 165 21.71 -7.92 -21.13
N GLY A 166 22.30 -7.82 -19.93
CA GLY A 166 22.07 -6.72 -19.00
C GLY A 166 20.81 -6.92 -18.12
N GLU A 167 20.22 -8.11 -18.07
CA GLU A 167 19.00 -8.40 -17.33
C GLU A 167 19.30 -9.05 -15.98
N ILE A 168 18.59 -8.63 -14.93
CA ILE A 168 18.55 -9.27 -13.61
C ILE A 168 17.23 -10.03 -13.53
N ARG A 169 17.29 -11.37 -13.62
CA ARG A 169 16.10 -12.22 -13.77
C ARG A 169 15.43 -12.62 -12.48
N ASN A 170 16.13 -12.50 -11.33
CA ASN A 170 15.64 -12.89 -10.01
C ASN A 170 15.07 -14.31 -9.95
N ARG A 171 15.71 -15.27 -10.65
CA ARG A 171 15.26 -16.66 -10.77
C ARG A 171 16.08 -17.65 -9.95
N ASP A 172 16.94 -17.13 -9.08
CA ASP A 172 17.69 -17.86 -8.07
C ASP A 172 16.91 -17.92 -6.75
N PHE A 173 16.67 -19.11 -6.26
CA PHE A 173 15.86 -19.35 -5.09
C PHE A 173 16.69 -20.03 -3.99
N PHE A 174 16.56 -19.56 -2.73
CA PHE A 174 17.07 -20.25 -1.57
C PHE A 174 16.08 -21.26 -1.00
N GLY A 175 14.83 -21.18 -1.44
CA GLY A 175 13.81 -22.19 -1.20
C GLY A 175 13.20 -22.14 0.20
N GLY A 176 13.20 -20.96 0.84
CA GLY A 176 12.39 -20.75 2.04
C GLY A 176 10.92 -21.05 1.77
N ASP A 177 10.20 -21.57 2.74
CA ASP A 177 8.86 -22.09 2.58
C ASP A 177 7.92 -21.74 3.74
N LEU A 178 6.59 -21.89 3.54
CA LEU A 178 5.58 -21.57 4.56
C LEU A 178 5.70 -22.47 5.81
N ARG A 179 6.16 -23.71 5.65
CA ARG A 179 6.43 -24.60 6.79
C ARG A 179 7.59 -24.07 7.64
N GLY A 180 8.64 -23.56 7.00
CA GLY A 180 9.73 -22.90 7.70
C GLY A 180 9.28 -21.69 8.50
N VAL A 181 8.35 -20.89 7.95
CA VAL A 181 7.76 -19.79 8.72
C VAL A 181 6.99 -20.33 9.93
N ILE A 182 6.21 -21.41 9.77
CA ILE A 182 5.47 -22.02 10.88
C ILE A 182 6.44 -22.47 12.01
N GLU A 183 7.58 -23.06 11.65
CA GLU A 183 8.60 -23.47 12.62
C GLU A 183 9.20 -22.31 13.43
N GLU A 184 9.23 -21.10 12.84
CA GLU A 184 9.82 -19.91 13.47
C GLU A 184 8.77 -18.99 14.16
N LEU A 185 7.48 -19.38 14.22
CA LEU A 185 6.45 -18.54 14.85
C LEU A 185 6.72 -18.25 16.33
N ASP A 186 7.30 -19.20 17.08
CA ASP A 186 7.64 -18.98 18.48
C ASP A 186 8.79 -17.98 18.63
N TYR A 187 9.76 -17.99 17.71
CA TYR A 187 10.80 -16.98 17.63
C TYR A 187 10.21 -15.60 17.34
N LEU A 188 9.35 -15.49 16.33
CA LEU A 188 8.69 -14.23 15.98
C LEU A 188 7.83 -13.69 17.14
N GLN A 189 7.12 -14.57 17.85
CA GLN A 189 6.37 -14.20 19.06
C GLN A 189 7.30 -13.66 20.15
N SER A 190 8.48 -14.27 20.33
CA SER A 190 9.46 -13.82 21.32
C SER A 190 10.02 -12.42 21.04
N LEU A 191 9.98 -11.97 19.79
CA LEU A 191 10.32 -10.61 19.36
C LEU A 191 9.18 -9.60 19.56
N GLY A 192 8.00 -10.04 20.02
CA GLY A 192 6.81 -9.19 20.16
C GLY A 192 6.11 -8.91 18.83
N VAL A 193 6.29 -9.76 17.82
CA VAL A 193 5.62 -9.61 16.53
C VAL A 193 4.13 -9.92 16.68
N GLU A 194 3.28 -8.99 16.21
CA GLU A 194 1.82 -9.12 16.21
C GLU A 194 1.24 -9.21 14.78
N THR A 195 1.98 -8.73 13.78
CA THR A 195 1.58 -8.80 12.38
C THR A 195 2.71 -9.37 11.52
N LEU A 196 2.40 -10.42 10.78
CA LEU A 196 3.24 -10.99 9.75
C LEU A 196 2.81 -10.43 8.39
N TYR A 197 3.64 -9.61 7.79
CA TYR A 197 3.44 -9.16 6.41
C TYR A 197 4.31 -9.99 5.46
N PHE A 198 3.69 -10.64 4.50
CA PHE A 198 4.37 -11.46 3.50
C PHE A 198 4.57 -10.69 2.21
N ASN A 199 5.81 -10.66 1.67
CA ASN A 199 6.00 -10.45 0.24
C ASN A 199 5.16 -11.47 -0.54
N PRO A 200 4.87 -11.23 -1.84
CA PRO A 200 3.94 -12.08 -2.59
C PRO A 200 4.22 -13.58 -2.43
N ILE A 201 3.17 -14.35 -2.20
CA ILE A 201 3.24 -15.80 -1.99
C ILE A 201 2.71 -16.60 -3.17
N PHE A 202 2.11 -15.93 -4.16
CA PHE A 202 1.49 -16.59 -5.30
C PHE A 202 2.54 -17.09 -6.29
N GLU A 203 2.14 -18.07 -7.12
CA GLU A 203 3.02 -18.57 -8.16
C GLU A 203 3.55 -17.44 -9.04
N ALA A 204 4.86 -17.44 -9.31
CA ALA A 204 5.55 -16.45 -10.13
C ALA A 204 6.86 -17.02 -10.67
N ALA A 205 7.45 -16.39 -11.68
CA ALA A 205 8.75 -16.80 -12.20
C ALA A 205 9.91 -16.39 -11.30
N GLU A 206 9.77 -15.24 -10.65
CA GLU A 206 10.82 -14.57 -9.87
C GLU A 206 10.77 -14.96 -8.39
N ASN A 207 11.91 -14.88 -7.71
CA ASN A 207 12.02 -15.22 -6.29
C ASN A 207 11.23 -14.26 -5.38
N HIS A 208 11.06 -13.00 -5.78
CA HIS A 208 10.25 -11.99 -5.08
C HIS A 208 8.74 -12.10 -5.33
N ARG A 209 8.34 -12.79 -6.40
CA ARG A 209 6.95 -13.11 -6.79
C ARG A 209 6.03 -11.92 -7.11
N TYR A 210 6.59 -10.73 -7.34
CA TYR A 210 5.79 -9.58 -7.80
C TYR A 210 5.26 -9.77 -9.23
N GLY A 211 5.91 -10.59 -10.08
CA GLY A 211 5.36 -11.01 -11.36
C GLY A 211 4.36 -12.17 -11.20
N THR A 212 3.22 -11.93 -10.55
CA THR A 212 2.23 -12.99 -10.25
C THR A 212 1.80 -13.74 -11.49
N ALA A 213 1.94 -15.08 -11.45
CA ALA A 213 1.56 -15.98 -12.53
C ALA A 213 0.17 -16.63 -12.32
N ASP A 214 -0.18 -16.96 -11.07
CA ASP A 214 -1.51 -17.49 -10.73
C ASP A 214 -1.92 -17.04 -9.32
N TYR A 215 -2.91 -16.16 -9.23
CA TYR A 215 -3.46 -15.69 -7.94
C TYR A 215 -4.26 -16.76 -7.18
N SER A 216 -4.57 -17.89 -7.81
CA SER A 216 -5.42 -18.92 -7.20
C SER A 216 -4.66 -19.89 -6.31
N ARG A 217 -3.32 -19.87 -6.37
CA ARG A 217 -2.48 -20.81 -5.62
C ARG A 217 -1.21 -20.21 -5.06
N VAL A 218 -0.81 -20.75 -3.93
CA VAL A 218 0.52 -20.52 -3.37
C VAL A 218 1.56 -21.06 -4.35
N ASP A 219 2.70 -20.38 -4.47
CA ASP A 219 3.83 -20.85 -5.26
C ASP A 219 4.27 -22.24 -4.77
N PRO A 220 4.39 -23.24 -5.66
CA PRO A 220 4.71 -24.63 -5.26
C PRO A 220 6.03 -24.79 -4.51
N MET A 221 6.97 -23.85 -4.66
CA MET A 221 8.21 -23.85 -3.86
C MET A 221 7.97 -23.39 -2.42
N LEU A 222 6.97 -22.56 -2.17
CA LEU A 222 6.58 -22.12 -0.83
C LEU A 222 5.69 -23.15 -0.12
N GLY A 223 4.95 -23.95 -0.85
CA GLY A 223 4.01 -24.92 -0.30
C GLY A 223 2.69 -24.99 -1.05
N THR A 224 1.62 -25.22 -0.31
CA THR A 224 0.25 -25.37 -0.83
C THR A 224 -0.69 -24.33 -0.22
N ASN A 225 -1.92 -24.24 -0.74
CA ASN A 225 -2.98 -23.41 -0.14
C ASN A 225 -3.32 -23.87 1.28
N GLU A 226 -3.24 -25.18 1.53
CA GLU A 226 -3.45 -25.78 2.85
C GLU A 226 -2.32 -25.39 3.82
N ASP A 227 -1.07 -25.32 3.36
CA ASP A 227 0.06 -24.83 4.16
C ASP A 227 -0.13 -23.37 4.56
N PHE A 228 -0.68 -22.52 3.67
CA PHE A 228 -1.03 -21.16 4.01
C PHE A 228 -2.14 -21.09 5.07
N SER A 229 -3.19 -21.89 4.92
CA SER A 229 -4.27 -21.94 5.92
C SER A 229 -3.76 -22.44 7.27
N GLU A 230 -2.85 -23.40 7.27
CA GLU A 230 -2.17 -23.88 8.50
C GLU A 230 -1.31 -22.78 9.12
N LEU A 231 -0.55 -22.05 8.34
CA LEU A 231 0.24 -20.90 8.81
C LEU A 231 -0.63 -19.87 9.52
N CYS A 232 -1.74 -19.45 8.87
CA CYS A 232 -2.69 -18.51 9.47
C CYS A 232 -3.24 -19.02 10.79
N ARG A 233 -3.66 -20.29 10.85
CA ARG A 233 -4.19 -20.91 12.06
C ARG A 233 -3.16 -20.94 13.20
N GLN A 234 -1.89 -21.24 12.90
CA GLN A 234 -0.82 -21.27 13.87
C GLN A 234 -0.43 -19.85 14.35
N ALA A 235 -0.40 -18.87 13.44
CA ALA A 235 -0.18 -17.47 13.77
C ALA A 235 -1.28 -16.94 14.69
N HIS A 236 -2.54 -17.18 14.36
CA HIS A 236 -3.70 -16.75 15.15
C HIS A 236 -3.68 -17.34 16.58
N ARG A 237 -3.28 -18.60 16.75
CA ARG A 237 -3.13 -19.21 18.09
C ARG A 237 -2.12 -18.48 18.97
N ARG A 238 -1.16 -17.77 18.38
CA ARG A 238 -0.14 -16.96 19.04
C ARG A 238 -0.49 -15.48 19.14
N GLY A 239 -1.71 -15.10 18.71
CA GLY A 239 -2.16 -13.71 18.70
C GLY A 239 -1.64 -12.90 17.50
N MET A 240 -0.91 -13.52 16.57
CA MET A 240 -0.39 -12.86 15.37
C MET A 240 -1.42 -12.81 14.25
N ARG A 241 -1.37 -11.76 13.44
CA ARG A 241 -2.18 -11.56 12.22
C ARG A 241 -1.34 -11.77 10.97
N VAL A 242 -1.98 -12.12 9.87
CA VAL A 242 -1.31 -12.41 8.59
C VAL A 242 -1.82 -11.48 7.50
N MET A 243 -0.92 -10.70 6.91
CA MET A 243 -1.20 -9.78 5.83
C MET A 243 -0.49 -10.23 4.57
N LEU A 244 -1.22 -10.25 3.45
CA LEU A 244 -0.72 -10.61 2.13
C LEU A 244 -0.42 -9.38 1.28
N ASP A 245 0.47 -9.55 0.31
CA ASP A 245 0.75 -8.57 -0.73
C ASP A 245 -0.20 -8.76 -1.92
N GLY A 246 -0.89 -7.71 -2.31
CA GLY A 246 -1.81 -7.65 -3.43
C GLY A 246 -1.20 -6.85 -4.58
N VAL A 247 -0.56 -7.55 -5.51
CA VAL A 247 -0.01 -6.96 -6.74
C VAL A 247 -1.10 -7.01 -7.79
N PHE A 248 -1.86 -5.92 -7.95
CA PHE A 248 -3.05 -5.89 -8.81
C PHE A 248 -2.95 -4.89 -9.97
N ASN A 249 -1.85 -4.20 -10.13
CA ASN A 249 -1.55 -3.26 -11.21
C ASN A 249 -0.88 -3.92 -12.44
N HIS A 250 -0.32 -5.11 -12.28
CA HIS A 250 0.29 -5.89 -13.36
C HIS A 250 0.24 -7.39 -13.04
N THR A 251 0.58 -8.22 -14.03
CA THR A 251 0.85 -9.65 -13.85
C THR A 251 2.24 -9.99 -14.35
N GLY A 252 2.71 -11.21 -14.08
CA GLY A 252 3.91 -11.71 -14.75
C GLY A 252 3.64 -11.97 -16.25
N PHE A 253 4.64 -11.74 -17.10
CA PHE A 253 4.61 -12.13 -18.53
C PHE A 253 4.26 -13.60 -18.70
N VAL A 254 4.78 -14.44 -17.81
CA VAL A 254 4.55 -15.90 -17.81
C VAL A 254 3.22 -16.31 -17.15
N SER A 255 2.41 -15.34 -16.69
CA SER A 255 1.16 -15.65 -16.00
C SER A 255 0.18 -16.41 -16.86
N ARG A 256 -0.71 -17.20 -16.26
CA ARG A 256 -1.80 -17.89 -16.98
C ARG A 256 -2.76 -16.92 -17.69
N TYR A 257 -2.78 -15.67 -17.25
CA TYR A 257 -3.65 -14.64 -17.83
C TYR A 257 -3.05 -14.03 -19.09
N PHE A 258 -1.74 -13.77 -19.08
CA PHE A 258 -0.99 -13.25 -20.24
C PHE A 258 -0.41 -14.38 -21.07
N ASN A 259 0.25 -15.35 -20.44
CA ASN A 259 0.84 -16.58 -20.97
C ASN A 259 1.86 -16.34 -22.10
N GLY A 260 2.77 -15.39 -21.89
CA GLY A 260 3.71 -14.95 -22.92
C GLY A 260 4.71 -16.00 -23.37
N ASP A 261 5.04 -16.99 -22.53
CA ASP A 261 5.95 -18.11 -22.87
C ASP A 261 5.21 -19.42 -23.23
N GLY A 262 3.86 -19.41 -23.20
CA GLY A 262 3.06 -20.59 -23.54
C GLY A 262 3.14 -21.73 -22.52
N TYR A 263 3.51 -21.44 -21.28
CA TYR A 263 3.63 -22.45 -20.22
C TYR A 263 2.28 -23.09 -19.85
N TYR A 264 1.21 -22.28 -19.79
CA TYR A 264 -0.13 -22.79 -19.45
C TYR A 264 -0.84 -23.33 -20.68
N PRO A 265 -1.58 -24.46 -20.55
CA PRO A 265 -2.27 -25.07 -21.68
C PRO A 265 -3.46 -24.23 -22.20
N GLU A 266 -4.10 -23.45 -21.33
CA GLU A 266 -5.19 -22.55 -21.72
C GLU A 266 -4.61 -21.27 -22.35
N PRO A 267 -5.23 -20.77 -23.45
CA PRO A 267 -4.71 -19.59 -24.11
C PRO A 267 -4.85 -18.34 -23.24
N GLY A 268 -3.73 -17.69 -22.93
CA GLY A 268 -3.69 -16.37 -22.33
C GLY A 268 -3.96 -15.25 -23.35
N ALA A 269 -3.81 -14.01 -22.91
CA ALA A 269 -4.13 -12.83 -23.70
C ALA A 269 -3.32 -12.71 -25.01
N VAL A 270 -2.10 -13.24 -25.06
CA VAL A 270 -1.23 -13.18 -26.26
C VAL A 270 -1.42 -14.34 -27.22
N GLN A 271 -2.02 -15.47 -26.81
CA GLN A 271 -2.22 -16.60 -27.69
C GLN A 271 -3.52 -16.54 -28.48
N SER A 272 -4.53 -15.81 -28.00
CA SER A 272 -5.83 -15.74 -28.68
C SER A 272 -6.56 -14.44 -28.41
N GLU A 273 -7.06 -13.80 -29.45
CA GLU A 273 -7.97 -12.64 -29.31
C GLU A 273 -9.30 -13.02 -28.65
N SER A 274 -9.68 -14.29 -28.66
CA SER A 274 -10.86 -14.83 -27.98
C SER A 274 -10.59 -15.30 -26.55
N SER A 275 -9.37 -15.15 -26.04
CA SER A 275 -9.07 -15.45 -24.64
C SER A 275 -9.92 -14.57 -23.70
N PRO A 276 -10.51 -15.14 -22.63
CA PRO A 276 -11.25 -14.36 -21.64
C PRO A 276 -10.38 -13.32 -20.96
N TYR A 277 -9.08 -13.49 -20.98
CA TYR A 277 -8.09 -12.57 -20.39
C TYR A 277 -7.65 -11.47 -21.36
N ARG A 278 -7.98 -11.56 -22.67
CA ARG A 278 -7.56 -10.57 -23.66
C ARG A 278 -7.98 -9.13 -23.29
N PRO A 279 -9.19 -8.88 -22.76
CA PRO A 279 -9.63 -7.55 -22.35
C PRO A 279 -8.92 -7.00 -21.10
N TRP A 280 -8.18 -7.84 -20.36
CA TRP A 280 -7.46 -7.42 -19.15
C TRP A 280 -6.20 -6.62 -19.45
N PHE A 281 -5.74 -6.62 -20.71
CA PHE A 281 -4.48 -6.02 -21.12
C PHE A 281 -4.69 -5.11 -22.33
N GLN A 282 -3.97 -3.99 -22.34
CA GLN A 282 -3.97 -3.06 -23.44
C GLN A 282 -2.85 -3.39 -24.43
N PHE A 283 -3.20 -3.57 -25.71
CA PHE A 283 -2.26 -3.81 -26.78
C PHE A 283 -2.29 -2.63 -27.77
N ARG A 284 -1.12 -2.06 -28.06
CA ARG A 284 -0.94 -1.12 -29.16
C ARG A 284 -0.94 -1.83 -30.50
N HIS A 285 -0.31 -3.01 -30.54
CA HIS A 285 -0.33 -3.94 -31.67
C HIS A 285 -0.28 -5.38 -31.10
N TRP A 286 -1.36 -6.10 -31.25
CA TRP A 286 -1.46 -7.47 -30.78
C TRP A 286 -0.66 -8.44 -31.67
N PRO A 287 0.06 -9.44 -31.13
CA PRO A 287 0.22 -9.74 -29.71
C PRO A 287 1.46 -9.09 -29.05
N ASP A 288 2.30 -8.41 -29.82
CA ASP A 288 3.71 -8.14 -29.45
C ASP A 288 3.92 -6.80 -28.76
N GLN A 289 3.00 -5.84 -28.93
CA GLN A 289 3.12 -4.51 -28.36
C GLN A 289 1.98 -4.25 -27.37
N TYR A 290 2.30 -4.28 -26.11
CA TYR A 290 1.35 -4.10 -25.01
C TYR A 290 1.86 -3.09 -24.00
N GLU A 291 0.96 -2.54 -23.20
CA GLU A 291 1.32 -1.70 -22.05
C GLU A 291 1.93 -2.57 -20.96
N SER A 292 3.01 -2.08 -20.35
CA SER A 292 3.70 -2.74 -19.26
C SER A 292 3.99 -1.75 -18.14
N TRP A 293 4.03 -2.25 -16.91
CA TRP A 293 4.32 -1.44 -15.74
C TRP A 293 5.72 -0.82 -15.85
N TRP A 294 5.76 0.51 -15.89
CA TRP A 294 6.96 1.33 -16.09
C TRP A 294 7.82 0.93 -17.31
N GLY A 295 7.23 0.35 -18.34
CA GLY A 295 7.94 -0.12 -19.53
C GLY A 295 8.71 -1.41 -19.33
N ILE A 296 8.53 -2.11 -18.21
CA ILE A 296 9.14 -3.41 -17.92
C ILE A 296 8.34 -4.48 -18.63
N TYR A 297 8.82 -4.97 -19.77
CA TYR A 297 8.07 -5.90 -20.63
C TYR A 297 7.67 -7.22 -19.94
N THR A 298 8.40 -7.64 -18.89
CA THR A 298 8.07 -8.83 -18.10
C THR A 298 6.89 -8.65 -17.15
N LEU A 299 6.39 -7.42 -17.01
CA LEU A 299 5.28 -7.04 -16.13
C LEU A 299 4.16 -6.37 -16.94
N PRO A 300 3.36 -7.13 -17.73
CA PRO A 300 2.21 -6.60 -18.46
C PRO A 300 1.25 -5.88 -17.50
N ALA A 301 0.99 -4.59 -17.75
CA ALA A 301 0.02 -3.80 -16.99
C ALA A 301 -1.40 -4.30 -17.27
N VAL A 302 -2.22 -4.35 -16.23
CA VAL A 302 -3.64 -4.70 -16.39
C VAL A 302 -4.48 -3.45 -16.60
N GLU A 303 -5.66 -3.65 -17.16
CA GLU A 303 -6.69 -2.62 -17.29
C GLU A 303 -7.64 -2.74 -16.09
N GLU A 304 -7.42 -1.94 -15.07
CA GLU A 304 -8.18 -2.00 -13.80
C GLU A 304 -9.64 -1.56 -13.99
N SER A 305 -9.96 -0.89 -15.10
CA SER A 305 -11.34 -0.57 -15.46
C SER A 305 -12.10 -1.76 -16.08
N CYS A 306 -11.37 -2.83 -16.47
CA CYS A 306 -11.98 -3.99 -17.10
C CYS A 306 -12.93 -4.72 -16.15
N PRO A 307 -14.24 -4.85 -16.47
CA PRO A 307 -15.20 -5.51 -15.58
C PRO A 307 -14.83 -6.95 -15.22
N GLY A 308 -14.29 -7.73 -16.17
CA GLY A 308 -13.88 -9.11 -15.93
C GLY A 308 -12.69 -9.22 -14.99
N TYR A 309 -11.76 -8.26 -15.01
CA TYR A 309 -10.66 -8.20 -14.06
C TYR A 309 -11.14 -7.82 -12.66
N ARG A 310 -12.02 -6.81 -12.56
CA ARG A 310 -12.65 -6.41 -11.29
C ARG A 310 -13.43 -7.55 -10.66
N GLU A 311 -14.22 -8.26 -11.45
CA GLU A 311 -14.96 -9.43 -11.00
C GLU A 311 -14.03 -10.49 -10.41
N PHE A 312 -12.93 -10.77 -11.10
CA PHE A 312 -11.91 -11.74 -10.68
C PHE A 312 -11.18 -11.32 -9.38
N ILE A 313 -10.79 -10.03 -9.27
CA ILE A 313 -10.01 -9.57 -8.11
C ILE A 313 -10.90 -9.41 -6.87
N PHE A 314 -12.09 -8.79 -6.98
CA PHE A 314 -12.92 -8.48 -5.81
C PHE A 314 -14.43 -8.63 -5.99
N GLY A 315 -14.95 -8.71 -7.22
CA GLY A 315 -16.40 -8.72 -7.47
C GLY A 315 -17.05 -10.04 -7.12
N ASP A 316 -16.54 -11.14 -7.62
CA ASP A 316 -17.09 -12.48 -7.42
C ASP A 316 -16.97 -12.97 -5.97
N GLU A 317 -17.87 -13.88 -5.56
CA GLU A 317 -17.81 -14.53 -4.25
C GLU A 317 -16.49 -15.30 -4.04
N ASN A 318 -15.92 -15.87 -5.11
CA ASN A 318 -14.64 -16.58 -5.10
C ASN A 318 -13.48 -15.74 -5.61
N SER A 319 -13.65 -14.41 -5.65
CA SER A 319 -12.61 -13.46 -6.05
C SER A 319 -11.32 -13.63 -5.24
N VAL A 320 -10.23 -13.16 -5.80
CA VAL A 320 -8.90 -13.27 -5.18
C VAL A 320 -8.90 -12.73 -3.75
N VAL A 321 -9.44 -11.51 -3.57
CA VAL A 321 -9.49 -10.84 -2.26
C VAL A 321 -10.23 -11.69 -1.23
N ARG A 322 -11.43 -12.16 -1.56
CA ARG A 322 -12.28 -12.93 -0.63
C ARG A 322 -11.70 -14.31 -0.33
N ARG A 323 -11.21 -15.00 -1.35
CA ARG A 323 -10.65 -16.36 -1.21
C ARG A 323 -9.54 -16.42 -0.16
N TRP A 324 -8.59 -15.50 -0.22
CA TRP A 324 -7.44 -15.53 0.68
C TRP A 324 -7.75 -15.05 2.09
N LEU A 325 -8.69 -14.11 2.23
CA LEU A 325 -9.24 -13.76 3.56
C LEU A 325 -9.98 -14.96 4.19
N ARG A 326 -10.74 -15.70 3.40
CA ARG A 326 -11.42 -16.93 3.82
C ARG A 326 -10.43 -18.04 4.16
N ALA A 327 -9.30 -18.11 3.47
CA ALA A 327 -8.20 -19.04 3.77
C ALA A 327 -7.45 -18.71 5.05
N GLY A 328 -7.64 -17.49 5.61
CA GLY A 328 -7.11 -17.10 6.92
C GLY A 328 -6.37 -15.77 6.96
N ALA A 329 -6.08 -15.11 5.84
CA ALA A 329 -5.47 -13.79 5.86
C ALA A 329 -6.30 -12.79 6.67
N ASP A 330 -5.63 -11.80 7.26
CA ASP A 330 -6.26 -10.73 8.05
C ASP A 330 -6.28 -9.39 7.32
N GLY A 331 -5.66 -9.32 6.16
CA GLY A 331 -5.63 -8.11 5.37
C GLY A 331 -4.73 -8.20 4.15
N TRP A 332 -4.71 -7.09 3.42
CA TRP A 332 -3.95 -6.89 2.21
C TRP A 332 -3.11 -5.63 2.28
N ARG A 333 -1.86 -5.70 1.84
CA ARG A 333 -1.07 -4.56 1.43
C ARG A 333 -1.18 -4.46 -0.09
N LEU A 334 -1.59 -3.32 -0.61
CA LEU A 334 -1.65 -3.08 -2.06
C LEU A 334 -0.31 -2.55 -2.54
N ASP A 335 0.26 -3.25 -3.50
CA ASP A 335 1.46 -2.85 -4.22
C ASP A 335 1.15 -1.64 -5.09
N VAL A 336 2.00 -0.60 -5.02
CA VAL A 336 1.89 0.65 -5.80
C VAL A 336 0.46 1.20 -5.79
N ALA A 337 -0.11 1.37 -4.61
CA ALA A 337 -1.52 1.72 -4.45
C ALA A 337 -1.89 3.10 -5.00
N ASP A 338 -0.92 4.00 -5.10
CA ASP A 338 -1.06 5.35 -5.68
C ASP A 338 -1.24 5.34 -7.21
N GLU A 339 -0.92 4.22 -7.90
CA GLU A 339 -1.18 4.02 -9.32
C GLU A 339 -2.52 3.31 -9.59
N LEU A 340 -3.18 2.75 -8.56
CA LEU A 340 -4.49 2.11 -8.71
C LEU A 340 -5.62 3.14 -8.70
N PRO A 341 -6.65 3.00 -9.56
CA PRO A 341 -7.82 3.87 -9.51
C PRO A 341 -8.55 3.82 -8.16
N ASP A 342 -9.00 4.98 -7.65
CA ASP A 342 -9.67 5.08 -6.35
C ASP A 342 -10.87 4.14 -6.22
N ASP A 343 -11.66 3.99 -7.28
CA ASP A 343 -12.84 3.11 -7.29
C ASP A 343 -12.48 1.62 -7.32
N PHE A 344 -11.29 1.27 -7.83
CA PHE A 344 -10.74 -0.08 -7.76
C PHE A 344 -10.31 -0.41 -6.33
N VAL A 345 -9.58 0.50 -5.68
CA VAL A 345 -9.19 0.37 -4.26
C VAL A 345 -10.43 0.28 -3.36
N ALA A 346 -11.45 1.14 -3.60
CA ALA A 346 -12.72 1.11 -2.87
C ALA A 346 -13.47 -0.21 -3.06
N GLY A 347 -13.42 -0.81 -4.26
CA GLY A 347 -13.97 -2.13 -4.55
C GLY A 347 -13.30 -3.24 -3.74
N ILE A 348 -11.97 -3.25 -3.69
CA ILE A 348 -11.19 -4.19 -2.85
C ILE A 348 -11.56 -4.02 -1.37
N HIS A 349 -11.60 -2.78 -0.87
CA HIS A 349 -11.96 -2.49 0.51
C HIS A 349 -13.35 -3.03 0.86
N THR A 350 -14.33 -2.75 0.01
CA THR A 350 -15.71 -3.23 0.20
C THR A 350 -15.79 -4.75 0.24
N ALA A 351 -15.11 -5.43 -0.69
CA ALA A 351 -15.08 -6.89 -0.74
C ALA A 351 -14.39 -7.49 0.50
N ALA A 352 -13.25 -6.90 0.90
CA ALA A 352 -12.49 -7.37 2.06
C ALA A 352 -13.31 -7.24 3.35
N ARG A 353 -13.96 -6.10 3.57
CA ARG A 353 -14.80 -5.84 4.75
C ARG A 353 -16.04 -6.71 4.79
N ALA A 354 -16.64 -6.97 3.63
CA ALA A 354 -17.80 -7.88 3.54
C ALA A 354 -17.43 -9.33 3.88
N GLU A 355 -16.24 -9.78 3.48
CA GLU A 355 -15.78 -11.14 3.80
C GLU A 355 -15.28 -11.25 5.25
N LYS A 356 -14.54 -10.24 5.73
CA LYS A 356 -13.96 -10.23 7.08
C LYS A 356 -14.02 -8.81 7.65
N PRO A 357 -14.99 -8.47 8.52
CA PRO A 357 -15.21 -7.10 9.01
C PRO A 357 -14.00 -6.42 9.64
N GLY A 358 -13.05 -7.20 10.18
CA GLY A 358 -11.79 -6.69 10.73
C GLY A 358 -10.59 -6.74 9.77
N ALA A 359 -10.81 -6.99 8.48
CA ALA A 359 -9.73 -7.01 7.50
C ALA A 359 -9.08 -5.63 7.36
N LEU A 360 -7.73 -5.63 7.30
CA LEU A 360 -6.95 -4.45 7.02
C LEU A 360 -6.74 -4.31 5.50
N LEU A 361 -6.81 -3.08 5.01
CA LEU A 361 -6.28 -2.69 3.72
C LEU A 361 -5.28 -1.56 3.93
N ILE A 362 -4.05 -1.75 3.47
CA ILE A 362 -2.99 -0.74 3.51
C ILE A 362 -2.38 -0.60 2.13
N GLY A 363 -2.10 0.61 1.69
CA GLY A 363 -1.48 0.90 0.41
C GLY A 363 0.00 1.27 0.55
N GLU A 364 0.82 0.84 -0.40
CA GLU A 364 2.12 1.43 -0.62
C GLU A 364 1.94 2.71 -1.42
N VAL A 365 2.51 3.82 -0.93
CA VAL A 365 2.44 5.13 -1.57
C VAL A 365 3.86 5.69 -1.66
N TRP A 366 4.24 6.16 -2.86
CA TRP A 366 5.59 6.66 -3.14
C TRP A 366 5.71 8.19 -3.08
N GLU A 367 4.59 8.94 -3.21
CA GLU A 367 4.55 10.41 -3.27
C GLU A 367 3.96 11.07 -2.01
#